data_9dd38360322e9c8596a250eeccdcd532
#
_entry.id   9dd38360322e9c8596a250eeccdcd532
#
_cell.length_a   1.000
_cell.length_b   1.000
_cell.length_c   1.000
_cell.angle_alpha   90.00
_cell.angle_beta   90.00
_cell.angle_gamma   90.00
#
_symmetry.space_group_name_H-M   'P 1'
#
loop_
_entity.id
_entity.type
_entity.pdbx_description
1 polymer ?
#
loop_
_entity_poly.entity_id
_entity_poly.type
_entity_poly.pdbx_seq_one_letter_code
_entity_poly.pdbx_strand_id
1 'polypeptide(L)'
;EQWIFRIIALVIYIISISATVLLTHKISKLNLKRLSILIDATVLLIIGFYPAEMNAFIALFPVFFATAFQWCSFKGADGFASSTIFCTNNLRQCVTGFTEFLCSKDKSALHRGQYFGKVLLCYYGGVALSFLSCQILDLKGSWFGIIPTVSAFVLCKMEPVVSKVNKEDILKASA
;
A
#
# COMPACT_ATOMS: atom_id res chain seq x y z
N GLU A 1 15.53 -5.81 24.86
CA GLU A 1 14.23 -6.39 24.45
C GLU A 1 13.76 -5.85 23.11
N GLN A 2 13.91 -4.56 22.77
CA GLN A 2 13.44 -3.95 21.52
C GLN A 2 14.05 -4.57 20.25
N TRP A 3 15.26 -5.11 20.28
CA TRP A 3 15.91 -5.72 19.11
C TRP A 3 15.22 -7.05 18.70
N ILE A 4 14.66 -7.79 19.64
CA ILE A 4 13.92 -9.03 19.36
C ILE A 4 12.67 -8.71 18.51
N PHE A 5 11.92 -7.67 18.88
CA PHE A 5 10.75 -7.23 18.10
C PHE A 5 11.13 -6.84 16.67
N ARG A 6 12.28 -6.18 16.48
CA ARG A 6 12.77 -5.82 15.13
C ARG A 6 13.10 -7.05 14.30
N ILE A 7 13.71 -8.08 14.91
CA ILE A 7 13.99 -9.34 14.20
C ILE A 7 12.70 -10.06 13.84
N ILE A 8 11.74 -10.15 14.76
CA ILE A 8 10.44 -10.78 14.50
C ILE A 8 9.73 -10.03 13.37
N ALA A 9 9.70 -8.69 13.41
CA ALA A 9 9.12 -7.88 12.35
C ALA A 9 9.79 -8.12 10.99
N LEU A 10 11.13 -8.24 10.95
CA LEU A 10 11.88 -8.56 9.73
C LEU A 10 11.51 -9.94 9.19
N VAL A 11 11.41 -10.95 10.06
CA VAL A 11 11.00 -12.31 9.66
C VAL A 11 9.59 -12.32 9.09
N ILE A 12 8.63 -11.62 9.74
CA ILE A 12 7.25 -11.47 9.25
C ILE A 12 7.25 -10.80 7.87
N TYR A 13 8.08 -9.77 7.68
CA TYR A 13 8.22 -9.05 6.43
C TYR A 13 8.73 -9.97 5.30
N ILE A 14 9.76 -10.76 5.57
CA ILE A 14 10.32 -11.74 4.64
C ILE A 14 9.26 -12.80 4.27
N ILE A 15 8.53 -13.33 5.25
CA ILE A 15 7.46 -14.31 5.04
C ILE A 15 6.38 -13.73 4.13
N SER A 16 5.97 -12.48 4.38
CA SER A 16 4.93 -11.82 3.58
C SER A 16 5.34 -11.62 2.13
N ILE A 17 6.58 -11.16 1.89
CA ILE A 17 7.13 -11.01 0.54
C ILE A 17 7.18 -12.37 -0.17
N SER A 18 7.72 -13.39 0.52
CA SER A 18 7.81 -14.75 -0.02
C SER A 18 6.44 -15.33 -0.36
N ALA A 19 5.45 -15.13 0.52
CA ALA A 19 4.08 -15.54 0.29
C ALA A 19 3.48 -14.88 -0.97
N THR A 20 3.72 -13.58 -1.16
CA THR A 20 3.24 -12.85 -2.34
C THR A 20 3.83 -13.43 -3.63
N VAL A 21 5.14 -13.70 -3.65
CA VAL A 21 5.82 -14.30 -4.81
C VAL A 21 5.29 -15.70 -5.09
N LEU A 22 5.18 -16.55 -4.06
CA LEU A 22 4.66 -17.91 -4.20
C LEU A 22 3.20 -17.92 -4.71
N LEU A 23 2.36 -17.03 -4.22
CA LEU A 23 0.97 -16.91 -4.69
C LEU A 23 0.90 -16.47 -6.15
N THR A 24 1.77 -15.57 -6.57
CA THR A 24 1.86 -15.12 -7.96
C THR A 24 2.22 -16.29 -8.90
N HIS A 25 3.15 -17.17 -8.49
CA HIS A 25 3.58 -18.29 -9.30
C HIS A 25 2.60 -19.46 -9.30
N LYS A 26 2.01 -19.80 -8.13
CA LYS A 26 1.12 -20.96 -8.00
C LYS A 26 -0.30 -20.71 -8.48
N ILE A 27 -0.82 -19.49 -8.32
CA ILE A 27 -2.22 -19.16 -8.57
C ILE A 27 -2.30 -17.99 -9.57
N SER A 28 -2.11 -18.29 -10.85
CA SER A 28 -2.11 -17.28 -11.93
C SER A 28 -3.41 -16.47 -12.07
N LYS A 29 -4.52 -16.97 -11.53
CA LYS A 29 -5.84 -16.32 -11.58
C LYS A 29 -6.10 -15.40 -10.38
N LEU A 30 -5.23 -15.38 -9.36
CA LEU A 30 -5.45 -14.62 -8.14
C LEU A 30 -5.16 -13.13 -8.38
N ASN A 31 -6.13 -12.29 -8.06
CA ASN A 31 -5.92 -10.84 -8.06
C ASN A 31 -5.27 -10.42 -6.74
N LEU A 32 -3.94 -10.24 -6.75
CA LEU A 32 -3.17 -9.89 -5.56
C LEU A 32 -3.61 -8.54 -4.94
N LYS A 33 -4.05 -7.56 -5.75
CA LYS A 33 -4.55 -6.29 -5.25
C LYS A 33 -5.78 -6.50 -4.36
N ARG A 34 -6.74 -7.31 -4.84
CA ARG A 34 -7.96 -7.61 -4.06
C ARG A 34 -7.64 -8.39 -2.79
N LEU A 35 -6.73 -9.37 -2.89
CA LEU A 35 -6.30 -10.14 -1.71
C LEU A 35 -5.63 -9.24 -0.68
N SER A 36 -4.76 -8.31 -1.11
CA SER A 36 -4.13 -7.34 -0.22
C SER A 36 -5.16 -6.50 0.53
N ILE A 37 -6.14 -5.95 -0.18
CA ILE A 37 -7.20 -5.14 0.43
C ILE A 37 -8.00 -5.95 1.46
N LEU A 38 -8.27 -7.24 1.20
CA LEU A 38 -8.94 -8.13 2.16
C LEU A 38 -8.08 -8.42 3.39
N ILE A 39 -6.77 -8.60 3.20
CA ILE A 39 -5.82 -8.75 4.31
C ILE A 39 -5.80 -7.48 5.16
N ASP A 40 -5.72 -6.30 4.54
CA ASP A 40 -5.75 -5.02 5.24
C ASP A 40 -7.04 -4.85 6.06
N ALA A 41 -8.21 -5.15 5.46
CA ALA A 41 -9.50 -5.12 6.16
C ALA A 41 -9.53 -6.07 7.36
N THR A 42 -9.02 -7.29 7.18
CA THR A 42 -8.97 -8.29 8.25
C THR A 42 -8.07 -7.84 9.40
N VAL A 43 -6.91 -7.28 9.10
CA VAL A 43 -5.98 -6.76 10.11
C VAL A 43 -6.59 -5.59 10.87
N LEU A 44 -7.25 -4.65 10.19
CA LEU A 44 -7.94 -3.53 10.84
C LEU A 44 -9.05 -4.00 11.77
N LEU A 45 -9.81 -5.03 11.36
CA LEU A 45 -10.82 -5.65 12.23
C LEU A 45 -10.19 -6.28 13.47
N ILE A 46 -9.13 -7.08 13.30
CA ILE A 46 -8.44 -7.76 14.41
C ILE A 46 -7.90 -6.76 15.42
N ILE A 47 -7.25 -5.69 14.96
CA ILE A 47 -6.67 -4.66 15.84
C ILE A 47 -7.75 -3.99 16.70
N GLY A 48 -8.92 -3.71 16.15
CA GLY A 48 -10.01 -3.10 16.91
C GLY A 48 -10.60 -3.99 18.01
N PHE A 49 -10.34 -5.29 17.99
CA PHE A 49 -10.68 -6.22 19.07
C PHE A 49 -9.59 -6.39 20.13
N TYR A 50 -8.41 -5.83 19.92
CA TYR A 50 -7.33 -5.94 20.90
C TYR A 50 -7.68 -5.16 22.19
N PRO A 51 -7.34 -5.71 23.36
CA PRO A 51 -7.48 -4.98 24.61
C PRO A 51 -6.57 -3.75 24.63
N ALA A 52 -7.02 -2.66 25.23
CA ALA A 52 -6.28 -1.39 25.26
C ALA A 52 -4.90 -1.53 25.95
N GLU A 53 -4.75 -2.50 26.84
CA GLU A 53 -3.52 -2.80 27.58
C GLU A 53 -2.51 -3.64 26.78
N MET A 54 -2.84 -4.03 25.54
CA MET A 54 -1.98 -4.85 24.72
C MET A 54 -0.69 -4.13 24.37
N ASN A 55 0.42 -4.87 24.40
CA ASN A 55 1.70 -4.32 24.01
C ASN A 55 1.66 -3.86 22.53
N ALA A 56 1.94 -2.57 22.33
CA ALA A 56 1.87 -1.93 21.00
C ALA A 56 2.74 -2.63 19.93
N PHE A 57 3.89 -3.18 20.32
CA PHE A 57 4.77 -3.89 19.37
C PHE A 57 4.13 -5.20 18.88
N ILE A 58 3.44 -5.93 19.77
CA ILE A 58 2.74 -7.17 19.39
C ILE A 58 1.54 -6.84 18.50
N ALA A 59 0.82 -5.77 18.81
CA ALA A 59 -0.31 -5.30 18.01
C ALA A 59 0.08 -4.93 16.57
N LEU A 60 1.35 -4.54 16.34
CA LEU A 60 1.85 -4.16 15.02
C LEU A 60 2.26 -5.35 14.13
N PHE A 61 2.43 -6.57 14.66
CA PHE A 61 2.86 -7.71 13.83
C PHE A 61 1.95 -8.02 12.65
N PRO A 62 0.60 -8.06 12.79
CA PRO A 62 -0.28 -8.23 11.65
C PRO A 62 -0.17 -7.08 10.63
N VAL A 63 0.11 -5.85 11.11
CA VAL A 63 0.32 -4.67 10.25
C VAL A 63 1.58 -4.85 9.41
N PHE A 64 2.69 -5.33 9.99
CA PHE A 64 3.92 -5.60 9.22
C PHE A 64 3.69 -6.62 8.11
N PHE A 65 2.89 -7.65 8.37
CA PHE A 65 2.53 -8.63 7.34
C PHE A 65 1.70 -7.98 6.22
N ALA A 66 0.62 -7.27 6.57
CA ALA A 66 -0.28 -6.64 5.62
C ALA A 66 0.44 -5.60 4.76
N THR A 67 1.24 -4.72 5.38
CA THR A 67 1.97 -3.67 4.67
C THR A 67 3.01 -4.25 3.69
N ALA A 68 3.73 -5.31 4.06
CA ALA A 68 4.66 -5.97 3.16
C ALA A 68 3.94 -6.61 1.97
N PHE A 69 2.80 -7.26 2.22
CA PHE A 69 1.95 -7.85 1.18
C PHE A 69 1.40 -6.78 0.24
N GLN A 70 0.91 -5.67 0.79
CA GLN A 70 0.41 -4.53 0.04
C GLN A 70 1.49 -3.93 -0.87
N TRP A 71 2.70 -3.74 -0.36
CA TRP A 71 3.80 -3.20 -1.14
C TRP A 71 4.14 -4.06 -2.37
N CYS A 72 4.13 -5.37 -2.23
CA CYS A 72 4.36 -6.29 -3.35
C CYS A 72 3.18 -6.34 -4.34
N SER A 73 1.96 -6.05 -3.87
CA SER A 73 0.73 -6.15 -4.66
C SER A 73 0.44 -4.90 -5.50
N PHE A 74 0.86 -3.71 -5.03
CA PHE A 74 0.62 -2.42 -5.68
C PHE A 74 1.93 -1.82 -6.18
N LYS A 75 2.10 -1.79 -7.51
CA LYS A 75 3.34 -1.32 -8.16
C LYS A 75 3.31 0.12 -8.65
N GLY A 76 2.22 0.84 -8.45
CA GLY A 76 2.00 2.19 -8.98
C GLY A 76 1.00 2.21 -10.14
N ALA A 77 0.88 3.37 -10.80
CA ALA A 77 0.00 3.61 -11.94
C ALA A 77 0.61 4.67 -12.88
N ASP A 78 0.01 4.87 -14.04
CA ASP A 78 0.42 5.89 -15.05
C ASP A 78 1.90 5.79 -15.47
N GLY A 79 2.47 4.58 -15.46
CA GLY A 79 3.89 4.37 -15.76
C GLY A 79 4.85 4.74 -14.63
N PHE A 80 4.36 5.23 -13.48
CA PHE A 80 5.17 5.57 -12.32
C PHE A 80 5.15 4.46 -11.28
N ALA A 81 6.34 4.07 -10.82
CA ALA A 81 6.49 3.18 -9.67
C ALA A 81 6.34 3.99 -8.37
N SER A 82 5.20 3.85 -7.71
CA SER A 82 4.95 4.49 -6.41
C SER A 82 4.78 3.44 -5.32
N SER A 83 5.18 3.80 -4.11
CA SER A 83 4.94 2.97 -2.92
C SER A 83 3.75 3.51 -2.15
N THR A 84 2.84 2.62 -1.78
CA THR A 84 1.71 2.96 -0.90
C THR A 84 2.10 3.07 0.58
N ILE A 85 3.29 2.58 0.94
CA ILE A 85 3.76 2.46 2.33
C ILE A 85 4.92 3.42 2.62
N PHE A 86 5.86 3.57 1.68
CA PHE A 86 7.04 4.39 1.86
C PHE A 86 6.86 5.74 1.21
N CYS A 87 6.74 6.80 2.01
CA CYS A 87 6.53 8.16 1.52
C CYS A 87 7.81 8.84 1.03
N THR A 88 9.00 8.43 1.48
CA THR A 88 10.27 9.12 1.19
C THR A 88 10.58 9.19 -0.31
N ASN A 89 10.43 8.07 -1.05
CA ASN A 89 10.64 8.09 -2.48
C ASN A 89 9.55 8.89 -3.21
N ASN A 90 8.31 8.79 -2.78
CA ASN A 90 7.20 9.56 -3.35
C ASN A 90 7.41 11.07 -3.13
N LEU A 91 7.90 11.46 -1.95
CA LEU A 91 8.24 12.85 -1.64
C LEU A 91 9.37 13.36 -2.57
N ARG A 92 10.45 12.58 -2.72
CA ARG A 92 11.54 12.93 -3.63
C ARG A 92 11.03 13.15 -5.04
N GLN A 93 10.25 12.22 -5.57
CA GLN A 93 9.71 12.30 -6.93
C GLN A 93 8.75 13.49 -7.11
N CYS A 94 7.94 13.78 -6.10
CA CYS A 94 7.04 14.92 -6.10
C CYS A 94 7.82 16.24 -6.18
N VAL A 95 8.78 16.45 -5.26
CA VAL A 95 9.60 17.66 -5.21
C VAL A 95 10.42 17.81 -6.48
N THR A 96 11.10 16.75 -6.92
CA THR A 96 11.89 16.77 -8.17
C THR A 96 11.01 17.13 -9.36
N GLY A 97 9.81 16.52 -9.50
CA GLY A 97 8.91 16.82 -10.61
C GLY A 97 8.47 18.29 -10.66
N PHE A 98 8.10 18.88 -9.53
CA PHE A 98 7.75 20.31 -9.48
C PHE A 98 8.95 21.22 -9.73
N THR A 99 10.12 20.89 -9.17
CA THR A 99 11.35 21.69 -9.37
C THR A 99 11.80 21.67 -10.83
N GLU A 100 11.81 20.50 -11.47
CA GLU A 100 12.12 20.37 -12.90
C GLU A 100 11.13 21.16 -13.77
N PHE A 101 9.83 21.11 -13.44
CA PHE A 101 8.84 21.91 -14.14
C PHE A 101 9.10 23.42 -14.01
N LEU A 102 9.51 23.90 -12.83
CA LEU A 102 9.86 25.31 -12.65
C LEU A 102 11.06 25.73 -13.50
N CYS A 103 12.06 24.85 -13.65
CA CYS A 103 13.28 25.12 -14.41
C CYS A 103 13.07 24.98 -15.92
N SER A 104 12.44 23.91 -16.39
CA SER A 104 12.36 23.53 -17.81
C SER A 104 11.01 23.77 -18.46
N LYS A 105 9.95 24.05 -17.65
CA LYS A 105 8.56 24.12 -18.10
C LYS A 105 8.05 22.82 -18.77
N ASP A 106 8.73 21.70 -18.52
CA ASP A 106 8.33 20.40 -19.06
C ASP A 106 7.05 19.88 -18.40
N LYS A 107 6.01 19.66 -19.22
CA LYS A 107 4.71 19.15 -18.77
C LYS A 107 4.80 17.73 -18.24
N SER A 108 5.74 16.91 -18.68
CA SER A 108 5.94 15.55 -18.17
C SER A 108 6.43 15.57 -16.73
N ALA A 109 7.34 16.49 -16.40
CA ALA A 109 7.81 16.72 -15.04
C ALA A 109 6.67 17.20 -14.12
N LEU A 110 5.81 18.10 -14.62
CA LEU A 110 4.62 18.53 -13.89
C LEU A 110 3.67 17.35 -13.61
N HIS A 111 3.38 16.53 -14.60
CA HIS A 111 2.53 15.36 -14.45
C HIS A 111 3.08 14.39 -13.39
N ARG A 112 4.40 14.13 -13.41
CA ARG A 112 5.09 13.33 -12.39
C ARG A 112 4.92 13.95 -11.00
N GLY A 113 5.20 15.25 -10.84
CA GLY A 113 5.02 15.97 -9.58
C GLY A 113 3.59 15.87 -9.03
N GLN A 114 2.59 16.07 -9.88
CA GLN A 114 1.17 15.97 -9.52
C GLN A 114 0.76 14.54 -9.12
N TYR A 115 1.23 13.52 -9.84
CA TYR A 115 0.95 12.13 -9.52
C TYR A 115 1.44 11.77 -8.11
N PHE A 116 2.73 12.02 -7.84
CA PHE A 116 3.30 11.72 -6.53
C PHE A 116 2.75 12.62 -5.43
N GLY A 117 2.38 13.86 -5.75
CA GLY A 117 1.69 14.77 -4.83
C GLY A 117 0.33 14.24 -4.38
N LYS A 118 -0.47 13.71 -5.30
CA LYS A 118 -1.76 13.05 -4.97
C LYS A 118 -1.55 11.83 -4.07
N VAL A 119 -0.55 11.00 -4.36
CA VAL A 119 -0.20 9.82 -3.53
C VAL A 119 0.14 10.26 -2.10
N LEU A 120 0.96 11.31 -1.95
CA LEU A 120 1.33 11.85 -0.64
C LEU A 120 0.14 12.44 0.11
N LEU A 121 -0.73 13.18 -0.57
CA LEU A 121 -1.94 13.73 0.04
C LEU A 121 -2.85 12.64 0.59
N CYS A 122 -3.06 11.55 -0.18
CA CYS A 122 -3.82 10.41 0.30
C CYS A 122 -3.14 9.73 1.50
N TYR A 123 -1.81 9.57 1.45
CA TYR A 123 -1.04 8.98 2.54
C TYR A 123 -1.15 9.78 3.83
N TYR A 124 -0.84 11.07 3.79
CA TYR A 124 -0.90 11.93 4.99
C TYR A 124 -2.33 12.18 5.45
N GLY A 125 -3.29 12.22 4.55
CA GLY A 125 -4.71 12.25 4.89
C GLY A 125 -5.13 11.01 5.68
N GLY A 126 -4.70 9.82 5.25
CA GLY A 126 -4.91 8.58 5.98
C GLY A 126 -4.26 8.57 7.37
N VAL A 127 -3.02 9.07 7.48
CA VAL A 127 -2.32 9.20 8.77
C VAL A 127 -3.06 10.12 9.72
N ALA A 128 -3.50 11.29 9.24
CA ALA A 128 -4.25 12.26 10.05
C ALA A 128 -5.59 11.69 10.53
N LEU A 129 -6.35 11.05 9.64
CA LEU A 129 -7.61 10.40 10.00
C LEU A 129 -7.41 9.26 11.01
N SER A 130 -6.40 8.42 10.82
CA SER A 130 -6.06 7.35 11.75
C SER A 130 -5.67 7.89 13.12
N PHE A 131 -4.83 8.94 13.15
CA PHE A 131 -4.44 9.59 14.41
C PHE A 131 -5.65 10.13 15.17
N LEU A 132 -6.53 10.89 14.50
CA LEU A 132 -7.74 11.44 15.11
C LEU A 132 -8.69 10.34 15.60
N SER A 133 -8.88 9.30 14.82
CA SER A 133 -9.73 8.16 15.19
C SER A 133 -9.19 7.43 16.42
N CYS A 134 -7.90 7.21 16.51
CA CYS A 134 -7.27 6.55 17.66
C CYS A 134 -7.25 7.43 18.92
N GLN A 135 -7.19 8.76 18.78
CA GLN A 135 -7.31 9.68 19.92
C GLN A 135 -8.70 9.61 20.59
N ILE A 136 -9.75 9.31 19.82
CA ILE A 136 -11.14 9.27 20.32
C ILE A 136 -11.55 7.87 20.78
N LEU A 137 -11.06 6.83 20.10
CA LEU A 137 -11.57 5.47 20.24
C LEU A 137 -10.49 4.44 20.54
N ASP A 138 -9.28 4.86 20.87
CA ASP A 138 -8.12 3.97 21.07
C ASP A 138 -7.93 3.02 19.87
N LEU A 139 -7.63 1.75 20.11
CA LEU A 139 -7.43 0.73 19.08
C LEU A 139 -8.70 0.47 18.24
N LYS A 140 -9.90 0.75 18.77
CA LYS A 140 -11.16 0.66 18.00
C LYS A 140 -11.22 1.69 16.87
N GLY A 141 -10.43 2.75 16.96
CA GLY A 141 -10.24 3.73 15.88
C GLY A 141 -9.77 3.10 14.56
N SER A 142 -9.11 1.93 14.61
CA SER A 142 -8.71 1.16 13.41
C SER A 142 -9.89 0.78 12.51
N TRP A 143 -11.10 0.62 13.05
CA TRP A 143 -12.30 0.29 12.27
C TRP A 143 -12.70 1.38 11.28
N PHE A 144 -12.35 2.64 11.55
CA PHE A 144 -12.55 3.71 10.56
C PHE A 144 -11.74 3.50 9.28
N GLY A 145 -10.61 2.80 9.36
CA GLY A 145 -9.81 2.40 8.20
C GLY A 145 -10.52 1.39 7.29
N ILE A 146 -11.60 0.74 7.75
CA ILE A 146 -12.41 -0.16 6.92
C ILE A 146 -13.14 0.62 5.82
N ILE A 147 -13.55 1.87 6.08
CA ILE A 147 -14.28 2.69 5.10
C ILE A 147 -13.43 2.90 3.83
N PRO A 148 -12.20 3.46 3.89
CA PRO A 148 -11.36 3.58 2.71
C PRO A 148 -10.96 2.22 2.11
N THR A 149 -10.83 1.17 2.94
CA THR A 149 -10.50 -0.18 2.46
C THR A 149 -11.65 -0.76 1.61
N VAL A 150 -12.90 -0.61 2.04
CA VAL A 150 -14.07 -1.01 1.25
C VAL A 150 -14.16 -0.20 -0.05
N SER A 151 -13.93 1.11 0.02
CA SER A 151 -13.90 1.97 -1.16
C SER A 151 -12.83 1.51 -2.17
N ALA A 152 -11.63 1.20 -1.69
CA ALA A 152 -10.54 0.66 -2.52
C ALA A 152 -10.90 -0.70 -3.14
N PHE A 153 -11.61 -1.57 -2.39
CA PHE A 153 -12.06 -2.86 -2.91
C PHE A 153 -13.07 -2.70 -4.04
N VAL A 154 -14.04 -1.78 -3.88
CA VAL A 154 -15.04 -1.48 -4.91
C VAL A 154 -14.35 -0.93 -6.16
N LEU A 155 -13.44 0.04 -6.01
CA LEU A 155 -12.67 0.60 -7.13
C LEU A 155 -11.84 -0.48 -7.85
N CYS A 156 -11.17 -1.34 -7.09
CA CYS A 156 -10.39 -2.46 -7.66
C CYS A 156 -11.27 -3.50 -8.37
N LYS A 157 -12.57 -3.58 -8.04
CA LYS A 157 -13.53 -4.44 -8.74
C LYS A 157 -14.00 -3.81 -10.04
N MET A 158 -14.05 -2.48 -10.10
CA MET A 158 -14.45 -1.71 -11.28
C MET A 158 -13.30 -1.53 -12.30
N GLU A 159 -12.03 -1.72 -11.89
CA GLU A 159 -10.92 -1.75 -12.85
C GLU A 159 -11.24 -2.79 -13.93
N PRO A 160 -11.44 -2.40 -15.23
CA PRO A 160 -11.60 -3.38 -16.28
C PRO A 160 -10.36 -4.25 -16.30
N VAL A 161 -10.54 -5.52 -16.66
CA VAL A 161 -9.47 -6.54 -16.72
C VAL A 161 -8.51 -6.19 -17.87
N VAL A 162 -7.93 -5.01 -17.83
CA VAL A 162 -6.93 -4.49 -18.79
C VAL A 162 -5.61 -5.26 -18.69
N SER A 163 -5.39 -6.01 -17.60
CA SER A 163 -4.14 -6.76 -17.41
C SER A 163 -3.99 -7.99 -18.31
N LYS A 164 -5.02 -8.43 -19.04
CA LYS A 164 -4.89 -9.53 -20.01
C LYS A 164 -4.31 -9.08 -21.35
N VAL A 165 -4.58 -7.87 -21.78
CA VAL A 165 -4.13 -7.36 -23.07
C VAL A 165 -2.63 -7.09 -23.10
N ASN A 166 -2.07 -6.58 -22.00
CA ASN A 166 -0.66 -6.19 -21.95
C ASN A 166 0.34 -7.36 -21.91
N LYS A 167 -0.08 -8.58 -21.50
CA LYS A 167 0.81 -9.75 -21.53
C LYS A 167 0.92 -10.37 -22.92
N GLU A 168 -0.16 -10.36 -23.68
CA GLU A 168 -0.14 -10.86 -25.06
C GLU A 168 0.58 -9.89 -26.01
N ASP A 169 0.49 -8.60 -25.79
CA ASP A 169 1.17 -7.58 -26.59
C ASP A 169 2.68 -7.56 -26.34
N ILE A 170 3.13 -7.78 -25.10
CA ILE A 170 4.56 -7.89 -24.77
C ILE A 170 5.14 -9.20 -25.33
N LEU A 171 4.40 -10.30 -25.30
CA LEU A 171 4.83 -11.57 -25.90
C LEU A 171 4.89 -11.51 -27.43
N LYS A 172 3.99 -10.75 -28.07
CA LYS A 172 4.01 -10.53 -29.52
C LYS A 172 5.09 -9.55 -29.97
N ALA A 173 5.52 -8.64 -29.12
CA ALA A 173 6.62 -7.71 -29.41
C ALA A 173 8.02 -8.29 -29.16
N SER A 174 8.11 -9.45 -28.50
CA SER A 174 9.36 -10.17 -28.19
C SER A 174 9.57 -11.42 -29.08
N ALA A 175 8.66 -11.72 -30.00
CA ALA A 175 8.76 -12.75 -31.02
C ALA A 175 9.05 -12.16 -32.42
#